data_8651699e9c8dc1eed81ba7958bfe2339
#
_entry.id   8651699e9c8dc1eed81ba7958bfe2339
#
_cell.length_a   1.000
_cell.length_b   1.000
_cell.length_c   1.000
_cell.angle_alpha   90.00
_cell.angle_beta   90.00
_cell.angle_gamma   90.00
#
_symmetry.space_group_name_H-M   'P 1'
#
loop_
_entity.id
_entity.type
_entity.pdbx_description
1 polymer ?
#
loop_
_entity_poly.entity_id
_entity_poly.type
_entity_poly.pdbx_seq_one_letter_code
_entity_poly.pdbx_strand_id
1 'polypeptide(L)'
;ALQLSFCGSRLAPKCAALRIKAASKTEYDFRPFNKNYLAGRSFCLGVMPIPCPHFKITIVKRSQGQSAVAGAAYQSGERLFSEYDQKTKFYNKKKELVHAEIMLPSHAPPGYADRATLWNAVEAVENQWNSQLARRIVLAFPVEVPKEQYLKMIREFCQEQFVSKGMIADFAIHDKGDGNPHAHILLTLRAMDEH
;
A
#
# COMPACT_ATOMS: atom_id res chain seq x y z
N ALA A 1 18.75 -6.37 -4.81
CA ALA A 1 18.33 -7.18 -5.95
C ALA A 1 17.06 -7.95 -5.56
N LEU A 2 15.98 -7.74 -6.30
CA LEU A 2 14.73 -8.48 -6.14
C LEU A 2 14.86 -9.80 -6.90
N GLN A 3 14.81 -10.92 -6.21
CA GLN A 3 14.81 -12.24 -6.81
C GLN A 3 13.37 -12.80 -6.76
N LEU A 4 12.80 -13.03 -7.93
CA LEU A 4 11.49 -13.66 -8.10
C LEU A 4 11.68 -15.18 -8.14
N SER A 5 11.15 -15.89 -7.16
CA SER A 5 11.11 -17.36 -7.19
C SER A 5 9.70 -17.82 -7.52
N PHE A 6 9.56 -18.57 -8.61
CA PHE A 6 8.32 -19.27 -8.96
C PHE A 6 8.31 -20.64 -8.31
N CYS A 7 7.35 -20.91 -7.45
CA CYS A 7 7.11 -22.26 -6.92
C CYS A 7 6.11 -22.98 -7.80
N GLY A 8 6.56 -23.95 -8.57
CA GLY A 8 5.74 -24.75 -9.45
C GLY A 8 5.22 -26.03 -8.78
N SER A 9 3.94 -26.19 -8.67
CA SER A 9 3.28 -27.48 -8.53
C SER A 9 2.04 -27.55 -9.40
N ARG A 10 1.89 -28.65 -10.13
CA ARG A 10 0.87 -28.86 -11.16
C ARG A 10 -0.54 -28.89 -10.57
N LEU A 11 -1.49 -28.30 -11.33
CA LEU A 11 -2.96 -28.33 -11.23
C LEU A 11 -3.60 -27.07 -10.62
N ALA A 12 -4.23 -26.30 -11.50
CA ALA A 12 -5.02 -25.09 -11.41
C ALA A 12 -4.24 -23.80 -11.76
N PRO A 13 -4.87 -22.78 -12.41
CA PRO A 13 -4.18 -21.52 -12.73
C PRO A 13 -3.81 -20.85 -11.42
N LYS A 14 -2.51 -20.82 -11.18
CA LYS A 14 -1.92 -20.37 -9.93
C LYS A 14 -1.72 -18.86 -9.98
N CYS A 15 -2.39 -18.15 -9.09
CA CYS A 15 -1.84 -16.87 -8.65
C CYS A 15 -0.47 -17.16 -8.04
N ALA A 16 0.59 -16.73 -8.69
CA ALA A 16 1.94 -16.87 -8.17
C ALA A 16 2.05 -16.12 -6.84
N ALA A 17 2.42 -16.82 -5.78
CA ALA A 17 2.79 -16.17 -4.52
C ALA A 17 4.07 -15.37 -4.77
N LEU A 18 3.98 -14.06 -4.62
CA LEU A 18 5.13 -13.17 -4.74
C LEU A 18 5.85 -13.12 -3.41
N ARG A 19 7.01 -13.79 -3.33
CA ARG A 19 7.91 -13.64 -2.18
C ARG A 19 8.83 -12.46 -2.40
N ILE A 20 8.70 -11.43 -1.59
CA ILE A 20 9.57 -10.26 -1.64
C ILE A 20 10.61 -10.40 -0.53
N LYS A 21 11.86 -10.64 -0.92
CA LYS A 21 12.99 -10.53 0.01
C LYS A 21 13.40 -9.07 0.10
N ALA A 22 13.10 -8.44 1.22
CA ALA A 22 13.69 -7.14 1.54
C ALA A 22 15.16 -7.35 1.96
N ALA A 23 16.01 -6.37 1.68
CA ALA A 23 17.45 -6.40 2.04
C ALA A 23 17.70 -6.42 3.56
N SER A 24 16.68 -6.35 4.39
CA SER A 24 16.71 -6.60 5.83
C SER A 24 15.87 -7.84 6.14
N LYS A 25 16.44 -8.78 6.80
CA LYS A 25 16.06 -10.13 7.26
C LYS A 25 14.57 -10.49 7.50
N THR A 26 13.60 -9.72 7.11
CA THR A 26 12.17 -10.05 7.23
C THR A 26 11.63 -10.50 5.88
N GLU A 27 11.35 -11.77 5.76
CA GLU A 27 10.71 -12.39 4.61
C GLU A 27 9.20 -12.17 4.75
N TYR A 28 8.60 -11.37 3.87
CA TYR A 28 7.16 -11.18 3.83
C TYR A 28 6.55 -12.12 2.80
N ASP A 29 5.75 -13.07 3.29
CA ASP A 29 4.95 -13.96 2.44
C ASP A 29 3.68 -13.21 2.00
N PHE A 30 3.70 -12.73 0.77
CA PHE A 30 2.57 -12.06 0.16
C PHE A 30 1.59 -13.11 -0.35
N ARG A 31 0.52 -13.38 0.38
CA ARG A 31 -0.59 -14.17 -0.14
C ARG A 31 -1.49 -13.24 -0.97
N PRO A 32 -1.75 -13.57 -2.24
CA PRO A 32 -2.71 -12.81 -3.03
C PRO A 32 -4.09 -12.90 -2.36
N PHE A 33 -4.92 -11.89 -2.58
CA PHE A 33 -6.29 -11.79 -2.10
C PHE A 33 -6.97 -13.16 -1.97
N ASN A 34 -7.43 -13.49 -0.77
CA ASN A 34 -8.04 -14.78 -0.47
C ASN A 34 -9.29 -14.98 -1.34
N LYS A 35 -9.29 -16.02 -2.18
CA LYS A 35 -10.40 -16.40 -3.05
C LYS A 35 -11.72 -16.66 -2.31
N ASN A 36 -11.67 -16.88 -0.99
CA ASN A 36 -12.85 -17.17 -0.17
C ASN A 36 -13.77 -15.95 0.05
N TYR A 37 -13.34 -14.75 -0.32
CA TYR A 37 -14.19 -13.56 -0.26
C TYR A 37 -15.39 -13.62 -1.21
N LEU A 38 -15.33 -14.44 -2.25
CA LEU A 38 -16.40 -14.63 -3.23
C LEU A 38 -17.21 -15.93 -3.02
N ALA A 39 -16.88 -16.75 -2.01
CA ALA A 39 -17.49 -18.05 -1.78
C ALA A 39 -18.93 -18.02 -1.24
N GLY A 40 -19.54 -16.86 -1.06
CA GLY A 40 -20.94 -16.71 -0.60
C GLY A 40 -22.00 -16.75 -1.71
N ARG A 41 -21.63 -16.83 -2.98
CA ARG A 41 -22.56 -16.94 -4.10
C ARG A 41 -22.14 -18.07 -5.03
N SER A 42 -22.97 -19.11 -5.07
CA SER A 42 -22.91 -20.19 -6.07
C SER A 42 -23.03 -19.57 -7.46
N PHE A 43 -21.91 -19.39 -8.15
CA PHE A 43 -21.88 -19.06 -9.57
C PHE A 43 -21.41 -20.26 -10.36
N CYS A 44 -22.26 -20.72 -11.27
CA CYS A 44 -21.99 -21.79 -12.21
C CYS A 44 -20.74 -21.51 -13.05
N LEU A 45 -19.96 -22.55 -13.19
CA LEU A 45 -18.74 -22.75 -13.93
C LEU A 45 -18.75 -22.16 -15.35
N GLY A 46 -18.18 -20.99 -15.48
CA GLY A 46 -17.42 -20.59 -16.65
C GLY A 46 -16.07 -20.11 -16.14
N VAL A 47 -14.99 -20.76 -16.54
CA VAL A 47 -13.63 -20.33 -16.19
C VAL A 47 -13.36 -19.04 -16.94
N MET A 48 -13.79 -17.90 -16.35
CA MET A 48 -13.33 -16.59 -16.78
C MET A 48 -11.89 -16.43 -16.30
N PRO A 49 -10.95 -16.06 -17.16
CA PRO A 49 -9.62 -15.65 -16.71
C PRO A 49 -9.81 -14.43 -15.80
N ILE A 50 -9.65 -14.61 -14.50
CA ILE A 50 -9.63 -13.48 -13.56
C ILE A 50 -8.38 -12.67 -13.94
N PRO A 51 -8.51 -11.45 -14.47
CA PRO A 51 -7.35 -10.63 -14.74
C PRO A 51 -6.58 -10.49 -13.43
N CYS A 52 -5.29 -10.82 -13.46
CA CYS A 52 -4.44 -10.63 -12.30
C CYS A 52 -4.44 -9.14 -11.97
N PRO A 53 -4.96 -8.73 -10.80
CA PRO A 53 -5.02 -7.31 -10.48
C PRO A 53 -3.60 -6.73 -10.57
N HIS A 54 -3.47 -5.55 -11.19
CA HIS A 54 -2.17 -4.89 -11.29
C HIS A 54 -1.66 -4.61 -9.87
N PHE A 55 -0.51 -5.20 -9.55
CA PHE A 55 0.14 -5.04 -8.25
C PHE A 55 1.58 -4.60 -8.47
N LYS A 56 1.92 -3.38 -8.04
CA LYS A 56 3.24 -2.80 -8.19
C LYS A 56 3.78 -2.30 -6.86
N ILE A 57 4.99 -2.73 -6.51
CA ILE A 57 5.71 -2.21 -5.33
C ILE A 57 6.92 -1.41 -5.79
N THR A 58 7.10 -0.25 -5.20
CA THR A 58 8.26 0.61 -5.39
C THR A 58 8.75 1.13 -4.05
N ILE A 59 10.04 1.44 -3.96
CA ILE A 59 10.64 2.04 -2.77
C ILE A 59 10.85 3.53 -3.05
N VAL A 60 10.36 4.37 -2.14
CA VAL A 60 10.62 5.80 -2.15
C VAL A 60 12.02 6.02 -1.58
N LYS A 61 12.92 6.60 -2.37
CA LYS A 61 14.33 6.79 -2.01
C LYS A 61 14.73 8.26 -2.04
N ARG A 62 15.42 8.72 -1.00
CA ARG A 62 15.96 10.08 -0.93
C ARG A 62 16.96 10.36 -2.04
N SER A 63 17.86 9.40 -2.34
CA SER A 63 18.86 9.51 -3.40
C SER A 63 18.29 9.71 -4.80
N GLN A 64 17.00 9.45 -5.00
CA GLN A 64 16.28 9.70 -6.24
C GLN A 64 15.49 11.02 -6.22
N GLY A 65 15.72 11.88 -5.23
CA GLY A 65 14.97 13.13 -5.05
C GLY A 65 13.50 12.92 -4.68
N GLN A 66 13.16 11.72 -4.17
CA GLN A 66 11.79 11.39 -3.76
C GLN A 66 11.58 11.75 -2.28
N SER A 67 10.33 12.03 -1.92
CA SER A 67 9.90 12.40 -0.58
C SER A 67 8.67 11.56 -0.20
N ALA A 68 8.63 11.08 1.04
CA ALA A 68 7.47 10.37 1.59
C ALA A 68 6.31 11.34 1.80
N VAL A 69 6.59 12.56 2.29
CA VAL A 69 5.59 13.64 2.42
C VAL A 69 4.96 13.98 1.07
N ALA A 70 5.76 14.08 0.00
CA ALA A 70 5.23 14.30 -1.35
C ALA A 70 4.37 13.12 -1.84
N GLY A 71 4.77 11.88 -1.51
CA GLY A 71 3.99 10.69 -1.81
C GLY A 71 2.63 10.67 -1.13
N ALA A 72 2.60 11.00 0.16
CA ALA A 72 1.38 11.11 0.96
C ALA A 72 0.46 12.22 0.45
N ALA A 73 1.01 13.40 0.18
CA ALA A 73 0.25 14.52 -0.41
C ALA A 73 -0.36 14.16 -1.78
N TYR A 74 0.39 13.40 -2.60
CA TYR A 74 -0.10 12.96 -3.90
C TYR A 74 -1.30 12.02 -3.78
N GLN A 75 -1.20 11.01 -2.90
CA GLN A 75 -2.26 10.01 -2.79
C GLN A 75 -3.50 10.53 -2.06
N SER A 76 -3.35 11.38 -1.02
CA SER A 76 -4.48 11.91 -0.24
C SER A 76 -5.08 13.18 -0.82
N GLY A 77 -4.37 13.88 -1.72
CA GLY A 77 -4.78 15.20 -2.23
C GLY A 77 -4.73 16.30 -1.17
N GLU A 78 -4.08 16.07 -0.04
CA GLU A 78 -3.90 17.03 1.04
C GLU A 78 -2.72 17.97 0.79
N ARG A 79 -2.74 19.13 1.44
CA ARG A 79 -1.60 20.03 1.51
C ARG A 79 -0.73 19.62 2.69
N LEU A 80 0.47 19.12 2.43
CA LEU A 80 1.41 18.70 3.46
C LEU A 80 2.68 19.54 3.38
N PHE A 81 3.08 20.10 4.51
CA PHE A 81 4.36 20.80 4.61
C PHE A 81 5.47 19.78 4.85
N SER A 82 6.53 19.84 4.05
CA SER A 82 7.71 19.00 4.22
C SER A 82 8.76 19.80 5.00
N GLU A 83 9.12 19.30 6.17
CA GLU A 83 10.13 19.90 7.03
C GLU A 83 11.55 19.75 6.45
N TYR A 84 11.79 18.69 5.69
CA TYR A 84 13.09 18.41 5.10
C TYR A 84 13.49 19.45 4.04
N ASP A 85 12.61 19.78 3.11
CA ASP A 85 12.91 20.73 2.03
C ASP A 85 12.21 22.09 2.20
N GLN A 86 11.51 22.31 3.33
CA GLN A 86 10.81 23.55 3.71
C GLN A 86 9.79 24.00 2.63
N LYS A 87 9.10 23.02 2.02
CA LYS A 87 8.14 23.27 0.94
C LYS A 87 6.82 22.59 1.20
N THR A 88 5.74 23.26 0.83
CA THR A 88 4.41 22.66 0.82
C THR A 88 4.24 21.78 -0.40
N LYS A 89 3.89 20.50 -0.19
CA LYS A 89 3.53 19.55 -1.24
C LYS A 89 2.01 19.56 -1.41
N PHE A 90 1.57 19.73 -2.65
CA PHE A 90 0.15 19.70 -2.97
C PHE A 90 -0.07 19.20 -4.39
N TYR A 91 -0.99 18.23 -4.50
CA TYR A 91 -1.40 17.65 -5.78
C TYR A 91 -2.92 17.60 -5.83
N ASN A 92 -3.53 18.30 -6.79
CA ASN A 92 -4.99 18.36 -6.87
C ASN A 92 -5.55 17.03 -7.42
N LYS A 93 -5.86 16.08 -6.53
CA LYS A 93 -6.42 14.75 -6.84
C LYS A 93 -7.85 14.56 -6.32
N LYS A 94 -8.49 15.60 -5.82
CA LYS A 94 -9.79 15.52 -5.16
C LYS A 94 -10.89 14.89 -6.00
N LYS A 95 -10.85 15.02 -7.33
CA LYS A 95 -11.87 14.45 -8.23
C LYS A 95 -11.79 12.93 -8.37
N GLU A 96 -10.62 12.35 -8.12
CA GLU A 96 -10.32 10.92 -8.27
C GLU A 96 -10.35 10.19 -6.92
N LEU A 97 -10.22 10.95 -5.82
CA LEU A 97 -10.12 10.42 -4.47
C LEU A 97 -11.50 10.00 -3.96
N VAL A 98 -11.64 8.70 -3.68
CA VAL A 98 -12.83 8.11 -3.05
C VAL A 98 -12.69 8.10 -1.54
N HIS A 99 -11.53 7.69 -1.02
CA HIS A 99 -11.25 7.58 0.41
C HIS A 99 -9.74 7.64 0.67
N ALA A 100 -9.36 8.21 1.82
CA ALA A 100 -7.98 8.18 2.30
C ALA A 100 -7.96 7.99 3.83
N GLU A 101 -7.09 7.09 4.31
CA GLU A 101 -7.05 6.69 5.72
C GLU A 101 -5.63 6.26 6.11
N ILE A 102 -5.27 6.49 7.38
CA ILE A 102 -4.07 5.94 8.00
C ILE A 102 -4.47 4.87 9.00
N MET A 103 -3.93 3.68 8.86
CA MET A 103 -4.10 2.57 9.79
C MET A 103 -2.86 2.43 10.65
N LEU A 104 -3.05 2.52 11.97
CA LEU A 104 -2.01 2.45 12.97
C LEU A 104 -2.05 1.10 13.70
N PRO A 105 -0.88 0.49 14.01
CA PRO A 105 -0.83 -0.56 15.01
C PRO A 105 -1.21 -0.01 16.40
N SER A 106 -1.72 -0.87 17.27
CA SER A 106 -2.30 -0.46 18.57
C SER A 106 -1.31 0.26 19.50
N HIS A 107 -0.02 0.02 19.34
CA HIS A 107 1.07 0.61 20.11
C HIS A 107 1.64 1.89 19.49
N ALA A 108 1.23 2.25 18.26
CA ALA A 108 1.74 3.45 17.63
C ALA A 108 1.24 4.73 18.30
N PRO A 109 2.05 5.79 18.38
CA PRO A 109 1.61 7.07 18.89
C PRO A 109 0.39 7.62 18.14
N PRO A 110 -0.67 8.06 18.84
CA PRO A 110 -1.90 8.53 18.19
C PRO A 110 -1.69 9.75 17.30
N GLY A 111 -0.64 10.55 17.54
CA GLY A 111 -0.26 11.68 16.68
C GLY A 111 0.08 11.29 15.25
N TYR A 112 0.44 10.03 14.99
CA TYR A 112 0.71 9.53 13.64
C TYR A 112 -0.55 9.25 12.82
N ALA A 113 -1.74 9.49 13.36
CA ALA A 113 -2.96 9.60 12.59
C ALA A 113 -2.98 10.86 11.67
N ASP A 114 -2.16 11.87 11.99
CA ASP A 114 -1.91 13.01 11.13
C ASP A 114 -0.81 12.72 10.11
N ARG A 115 -1.12 12.88 8.81
CA ARG A 115 -0.19 12.58 7.71
C ARG A 115 1.07 13.40 7.73
N ALA A 116 0.94 14.71 8.03
CA ALA A 116 2.09 15.59 8.07
C ALA A 116 3.06 15.18 9.17
N THR A 117 2.53 14.91 10.36
CA THR A 117 3.30 14.46 11.53
C THR A 117 4.00 13.12 11.24
N LEU A 118 3.25 12.13 10.71
CA LEU A 118 3.80 10.81 10.40
C LEU A 118 4.96 10.88 9.42
N TRP A 119 4.73 11.47 8.25
CA TRP A 119 5.71 11.39 7.17
C TRP A 119 6.91 12.34 7.35
N ASN A 120 6.74 13.44 8.07
CA ASN A 120 7.89 14.27 8.51
C ASN A 120 8.72 13.52 9.55
N ALA A 121 8.11 12.83 10.51
CA ALA A 121 8.84 12.02 11.49
C ALA A 121 9.65 10.90 10.80
N VAL A 122 9.05 10.19 9.82
CA VAL A 122 9.76 9.18 9.02
C VAL A 122 10.95 9.79 8.28
N GLU A 123 10.78 10.95 7.64
CA GLU A 123 11.87 11.62 6.92
C GLU A 123 12.97 12.16 7.85
N ALA A 124 12.63 12.55 9.07
CA ALA A 124 13.58 12.99 10.08
C ALA A 124 14.45 11.83 10.59
N VAL A 125 13.87 10.66 10.82
CA VAL A 125 14.61 9.45 11.22
C VAL A 125 15.48 8.92 10.08
N GLU A 126 14.97 8.86 8.88
CA GLU A 126 15.65 8.36 7.69
C GLU A 126 16.43 9.50 6.99
N ASN A 127 17.38 10.11 7.70
CA ASN A 127 18.05 11.35 7.29
C ASN A 127 19.26 11.17 6.36
N GLN A 128 19.72 9.95 6.12
CA GLN A 128 20.85 9.67 5.22
C GLN A 128 20.45 9.96 3.76
N TRP A 129 21.41 10.44 2.97
CA TRP A 129 21.15 10.77 1.55
C TRP A 129 20.66 9.55 0.71
N ASN A 130 21.06 8.36 1.07
CA ASN A 130 20.68 7.09 0.40
C ASN A 130 19.53 6.36 1.10
N SER A 131 18.89 6.95 2.12
CA SER A 131 17.81 6.32 2.86
C SER A 131 16.64 5.96 1.98
N GLN A 132 16.06 4.82 2.30
CA GLN A 132 14.74 4.43 1.85
C GLN A 132 13.73 5.07 2.81
N LEU A 133 12.74 5.79 2.28
CA LEU A 133 11.78 6.56 3.09
C LEU A 133 10.47 5.81 3.32
N ALA A 134 10.00 5.12 2.30
CA ALA A 134 8.72 4.40 2.36
C ALA A 134 8.66 3.31 1.31
N ARG A 135 7.73 2.35 1.47
CA ARG A 135 7.28 1.46 0.39
C ARG A 135 5.98 1.99 -0.17
N ARG A 136 5.93 2.12 -1.49
CA ARG A 136 4.70 2.48 -2.20
C ARG A 136 4.18 1.27 -2.93
N ILE A 137 2.91 0.95 -2.68
CA ILE A 137 2.18 -0.11 -3.38
C ILE A 137 1.06 0.54 -4.19
N VAL A 138 0.87 0.07 -5.40
CA VAL A 138 -0.33 0.36 -6.21
C VAL A 138 -1.01 -0.96 -6.48
N LEU A 139 -2.28 -1.05 -6.08
CA LEU A 139 -3.12 -2.23 -6.19
C LEU A 139 -4.39 -1.87 -6.95
N ALA A 140 -4.61 -2.48 -8.13
CA ALA A 140 -5.88 -2.33 -8.84
C ALA A 140 -6.95 -3.23 -8.23
N PHE A 141 -8.17 -2.73 -8.11
CA PHE A 141 -9.31 -3.55 -7.72
C PHE A 141 -9.87 -4.30 -8.94
N PRO A 142 -10.30 -5.56 -8.76
CA PRO A 142 -11.01 -6.27 -9.81
C PRO A 142 -12.31 -5.53 -10.15
N VAL A 143 -12.61 -5.40 -11.43
CA VAL A 143 -13.82 -4.69 -11.91
C VAL A 143 -15.13 -5.41 -11.53
N GLU A 144 -15.03 -6.70 -11.20
CA GLU A 144 -16.16 -7.52 -10.75
C GLU A 144 -16.56 -7.24 -9.30
N VAL A 145 -15.70 -6.56 -8.54
CA VAL A 145 -15.97 -6.23 -7.14
C VAL A 145 -16.78 -4.94 -7.06
N PRO A 146 -17.92 -4.93 -6.35
CA PRO A 146 -18.68 -3.71 -6.10
C PRO A 146 -17.85 -2.64 -5.38
N LYS A 147 -18.02 -1.38 -5.77
CA LYS A 147 -17.24 -0.24 -5.21
C LYS A 147 -17.38 -0.13 -3.69
N GLU A 148 -18.53 -0.50 -3.15
CA GLU A 148 -18.83 -0.47 -1.71
C GLU A 148 -17.94 -1.44 -0.92
N GLN A 149 -17.35 -2.42 -1.58
CA GLN A 149 -16.46 -3.41 -0.95
C GLN A 149 -14.99 -2.99 -0.98
N TYR A 150 -14.58 -2.02 -1.79
CA TYR A 150 -13.17 -1.62 -1.92
C TYR A 150 -12.56 -1.21 -0.59
N LEU A 151 -13.27 -0.40 0.19
CA LEU A 151 -12.78 0.07 1.48
C LEU A 151 -12.58 -1.08 2.48
N LYS A 152 -13.52 -2.02 2.53
CA LYS A 152 -13.40 -3.19 3.39
C LYS A 152 -12.21 -4.05 2.98
N MET A 153 -12.08 -4.33 1.67
CA MET A 153 -10.99 -5.15 1.13
C MET A 153 -9.62 -4.55 1.43
N ILE A 154 -9.44 -3.24 1.23
CA ILE A 154 -8.14 -2.60 1.44
C ILE A 154 -7.78 -2.52 2.92
N ARG A 155 -8.77 -2.27 3.80
CA ARG A 155 -8.56 -2.28 5.26
C ARG A 155 -8.12 -3.66 5.75
N GLU A 156 -8.80 -4.73 5.34
CA GLU A 156 -8.44 -6.10 5.70
C GLU A 156 -7.05 -6.46 5.17
N PHE A 157 -6.77 -6.13 3.92
CA PHE A 157 -5.45 -6.34 3.33
C PHE A 157 -4.34 -5.60 4.10
N CYS A 158 -4.52 -4.32 4.40
CA CYS A 158 -3.55 -3.54 5.17
C CYS A 158 -3.40 -4.07 6.59
N GLN A 159 -4.51 -4.45 7.24
CA GLN A 159 -4.49 -5.00 8.59
C GLN A 159 -3.71 -6.31 8.66
N GLU A 160 -4.01 -7.26 7.77
CA GLU A 160 -3.38 -8.59 7.78
C GLU A 160 -1.91 -8.56 7.35
N GLN A 161 -1.59 -7.75 6.34
CA GLN A 161 -0.28 -7.81 5.74
C GLN A 161 0.75 -6.87 6.38
N PHE A 162 0.30 -5.76 7.00
CA PHE A 162 1.21 -4.70 7.45
C PHE A 162 0.96 -4.28 8.89
N VAL A 163 -0.25 -3.87 9.24
CA VAL A 163 -0.55 -3.28 10.55
C VAL A 163 -0.38 -4.29 11.68
N SER A 164 -0.83 -5.53 11.50
CA SER A 164 -0.61 -6.62 12.45
C SER A 164 0.88 -6.95 12.70
N LYS A 165 1.76 -6.49 11.81
CA LYS A 165 3.22 -6.64 11.90
C LYS A 165 3.93 -5.37 12.39
N GLY A 166 3.17 -4.42 12.92
CA GLY A 166 3.67 -3.18 13.50
C GLY A 166 3.97 -2.06 12.51
N MET A 167 3.65 -2.21 11.21
CA MET A 167 3.84 -1.14 10.22
C MET A 167 2.63 -0.22 10.17
N ILE A 168 2.86 1.06 9.90
CA ILE A 168 1.78 2.01 9.60
C ILE A 168 1.49 1.97 8.11
N ALA A 169 0.19 1.89 7.78
CA ALA A 169 -0.30 1.88 6.41
C ALA A 169 -1.16 3.13 6.15
N ASP A 170 -0.67 4.03 5.31
CA ASP A 170 -1.40 5.17 4.80
C ASP A 170 -1.90 4.83 3.39
N PHE A 171 -3.21 4.71 3.20
CA PHE A 171 -3.76 4.35 1.90
C PHE A 171 -4.79 5.34 1.39
N ALA A 172 -4.93 5.38 0.07
CA ALA A 172 -5.97 6.15 -0.61
C ALA A 172 -6.54 5.33 -1.78
N ILE A 173 -7.87 5.37 -1.92
CA ILE A 173 -8.61 4.74 -3.02
C ILE A 173 -8.89 5.81 -4.07
N HIS A 174 -8.47 5.54 -5.30
CA HIS A 174 -8.72 6.38 -6.45
C HIS A 174 -9.61 5.67 -7.46
N ASP A 175 -10.62 6.37 -7.95
CA ASP A 175 -11.48 5.92 -9.05
C ASP A 175 -11.82 7.11 -9.96
N LYS A 176 -11.30 7.06 -11.17
CA LYS A 176 -11.58 8.08 -12.20
C LYS A 176 -12.87 7.82 -12.97
N GLY A 177 -13.48 6.67 -12.77
CA GLY A 177 -14.59 6.19 -13.59
C GLY A 177 -14.16 5.66 -14.97
N ASP A 178 -12.87 5.43 -15.17
CA ASP A 178 -12.27 4.91 -16.41
C ASP A 178 -12.14 3.38 -16.43
N GLY A 179 -12.73 2.71 -15.43
CA GLY A 179 -12.67 1.24 -15.31
C GLY A 179 -11.39 0.72 -14.65
N ASN A 180 -10.56 1.59 -14.10
CA ASN A 180 -9.32 1.21 -13.39
C ASN A 180 -9.29 1.74 -11.94
N PRO A 181 -10.23 1.33 -11.07
CA PRO A 181 -10.18 1.68 -9.66
C PRO A 181 -8.95 1.05 -9.01
N HIS A 182 -8.21 1.83 -8.21
CA HIS A 182 -6.98 1.37 -7.60
C HIS A 182 -6.72 2.02 -6.24
N ALA A 183 -5.97 1.33 -5.40
CA ALA A 183 -5.47 1.85 -4.14
C ALA A 183 -3.97 2.19 -4.24
N HIS A 184 -3.60 3.33 -3.71
CA HIS A 184 -2.23 3.67 -3.36
C HIS A 184 -2.04 3.40 -1.88
N ILE A 185 -0.98 2.67 -1.52
CA ILE A 185 -0.63 2.40 -0.12
C ILE A 185 0.81 2.86 0.08
N LEU A 186 1.02 3.70 1.07
CA LEU A 186 2.33 4.12 1.51
C LEU A 186 2.58 3.50 2.89
N LEU A 187 3.68 2.76 3.03
CA LEU A 187 4.00 1.99 4.23
C LEU A 187 5.30 2.49 4.85
N THR A 188 5.34 2.51 6.17
CA THR A 188 6.61 2.64 6.88
C THR A 188 7.51 1.45 6.58
N LEU A 189 8.83 1.63 6.60
CA LEU A 189 9.80 0.57 6.30
C LEU A 189 10.02 -0.37 7.47
N ARG A 190 9.87 0.16 8.67
CA ARG A 190 10.09 -0.53 9.94
C ARG A 190 8.77 -0.70 10.67
N ALA A 191 8.68 -1.75 11.47
CA ALA A 191 7.66 -1.83 12.49
C ALA A 191 7.90 -0.70 13.50
N MET A 192 6.84 -0.14 14.04
CA MET A 192 6.92 0.76 15.19
C MET A 192 7.26 -0.03 16.43
N ASP A 193 8.16 0.49 17.24
CA ASP A 193 8.47 -0.03 18.56
C ASP A 193 7.58 0.65 19.61
N GLU A 194 7.46 0.03 20.78
CA GLU A 194 6.68 0.59 21.91
C GLU A 194 7.42 1.72 22.66
N HIS A 195 8.64 2.08 22.20
CA HIS A 195 9.55 3.04 22.84
C HIS A 195 9.87 4.23 21.95
#